data_cf36cff27e16908fbf8ad9758a863086
#
_entry.id   cf36cff27e16908fbf8ad9758a863086
#
_cell.length_a   1.000
_cell.length_b   1.000
_cell.length_c   1.000
_cell.angle_alpha   90.00
_cell.angle_beta   90.00
_cell.angle_gamma   90.00
#
_symmetry.space_group_name_H-M   'P 1'
#
loop_
_entity.id
_entity.type
_entity.pdbx_description
1 polymer ?
#
loop_
_entity_poly.entity_id
_entity_poly.type
_entity_poly.pdbx_seq_one_letter_code
_entity_poly.pdbx_strand_id
1 'polypeptide(L)'
;MGKQTKLDFGFAKDKPELPTWVNGVPFVDEVETFNATFGKPNNYEPKIPEKKEWQFVYDFILEELEEYRQACENGDIVEVLDALCDIAYVSLGNGTMLHGLKDKIWPAYQEVQG
;
A
#
# COMPACT_ATOMS: atom_id res chain seq x y z
N MET A 1 2.73 10.11 -4.27
CA MET A 1 1.54 10.36 -3.46
C MET A 1 1.66 11.68 -2.76
N GLY A 2 0.55 12.33 -2.59
CA GLY A 2 0.55 13.64 -2.00
C GLY A 2 0.69 13.61 -0.50
N LYS A 3 1.11 14.70 0.03
CA LYS A 3 1.18 14.85 1.47
C LYS A 3 -0.18 15.14 2.04
N GLN A 4 -0.49 14.51 3.13
CA GLN A 4 -1.72 14.78 3.84
C GLN A 4 -1.45 15.85 4.85
N THR A 5 -2.07 17.00 4.66
CA THR A 5 -1.78 18.13 5.52
C THR A 5 -2.82 18.33 6.60
N LYS A 6 -3.88 17.55 6.57
CA LYS A 6 -4.98 17.76 7.50
C LYS A 6 -5.16 16.58 8.43
N LEU A 7 -4.11 15.86 8.67
CA LEU A 7 -4.19 14.71 9.53
C LEU A 7 -4.42 15.13 10.95
N ASP A 8 -5.30 14.42 11.59
CA ASP A 8 -5.62 14.62 12.98
C ASP A 8 -5.04 13.46 13.77
N PHE A 9 -3.86 13.66 14.32
CA PHE A 9 -3.21 12.62 15.06
C PHE A 9 -3.86 12.35 16.42
N GLY A 10 -4.81 13.18 16.80
CA GLY A 10 -5.56 12.91 18.02
C GLY A 10 -6.49 11.76 17.88
N PHE A 11 -6.71 11.34 16.64
CA PHE A 11 -7.62 10.27 16.30
C PHE A 11 -9.03 10.61 16.74
N ALA A 12 -9.97 9.89 16.22
CA ALA A 12 -11.37 10.17 16.49
C ALA A 12 -11.68 9.87 17.93
N LYS A 13 -12.27 10.81 18.59
CA LYS A 13 -12.80 10.57 19.92
C LYS A 13 -14.08 9.81 19.81
N ASP A 14 -14.82 10.06 18.74
CA ASP A 14 -16.00 9.30 18.49
C ASP A 14 -15.63 7.98 17.87
N LYS A 15 -16.43 6.99 18.16
CA LYS A 15 -16.20 5.69 17.60
C LYS A 15 -16.43 5.75 16.10
N PRO A 16 -15.42 5.45 15.31
CA PRO A 16 -15.60 5.47 13.87
C PRO A 16 -16.47 4.31 13.42
N GLU A 17 -17.09 4.49 12.27
CA GLU A 17 -17.82 3.41 11.65
C GLU A 17 -16.86 2.36 11.16
N LEU A 18 -17.35 1.14 11.06
CA LEU A 18 -16.53 0.09 10.50
C LEU A 18 -16.21 0.40 9.06
N PRO A 19 -14.99 0.06 8.63
CA PRO A 19 -14.60 0.31 7.24
C PRO A 19 -15.52 -0.46 6.29
N THR A 20 -15.71 0.13 5.12
CA THR A 20 -16.50 -0.52 4.10
C THR A 20 -15.71 -1.60 3.36
N TRP A 21 -14.45 -1.74 3.68
CA TRP A 21 -13.58 -2.69 3.00
C TRP A 21 -13.30 -3.92 3.84
N VAL A 22 -14.28 -4.34 4.63
CA VAL A 22 -14.07 -5.48 5.53
C VAL A 22 -13.73 -6.76 4.78
N ASN A 23 -14.10 -6.85 3.51
CA ASN A 23 -13.82 -8.02 2.70
C ASN A 23 -12.73 -7.75 1.67
N GLY A 24 -11.92 -6.72 1.89
CA GLY A 24 -10.89 -6.39 0.94
C GLY A 24 -9.87 -5.45 1.53
N VAL A 25 -8.96 -5.02 0.69
CA VAL A 25 -7.88 -4.10 1.08
C VAL A 25 -8.00 -2.87 0.18
N PRO A 26 -8.27 -1.70 0.75
CA PRO A 26 -8.51 -0.51 -0.08
C PRO A 26 -7.34 -0.15 -0.98
N PHE A 27 -6.12 -0.42 -0.56
CA PHE A 27 -4.95 -0.12 -1.39
C PHE A 27 -4.97 -0.91 -2.69
N VAL A 28 -5.48 -2.13 -2.63
CA VAL A 28 -5.58 -2.98 -3.82
C VAL A 28 -6.57 -2.40 -4.81
N ASP A 29 -7.75 -2.02 -4.32
CA ASP A 29 -8.78 -1.48 -5.19
C ASP A 29 -8.33 -0.17 -5.83
N GLU A 30 -7.63 0.65 -5.08
CA GLU A 30 -7.15 1.92 -5.60
C GLU A 30 -6.14 1.73 -6.71
N VAL A 31 -5.21 0.81 -6.51
CA VAL A 31 -4.20 0.55 -7.52
C VAL A 31 -4.83 -0.10 -8.75
N GLU A 32 -5.77 -1.01 -8.54
CA GLU A 32 -6.45 -1.65 -9.66
C GLU A 32 -7.14 -0.60 -10.53
N THR A 33 -7.84 0.33 -9.89
CA THR A 33 -8.53 1.40 -10.60
C THR A 33 -7.53 2.30 -11.32
N PHE A 34 -6.45 2.66 -10.64
CA PHE A 34 -5.42 3.49 -11.25
C PHE A 34 -4.85 2.82 -12.49
N ASN A 35 -4.50 1.55 -12.37
CA ASN A 35 -3.93 0.81 -13.49
C ASN A 35 -4.89 0.75 -14.66
N ALA A 36 -6.16 0.49 -14.41
CA ALA A 36 -7.15 0.44 -15.47
C ALA A 36 -7.30 1.79 -16.14
N THR A 37 -7.29 2.86 -15.35
CA THR A 37 -7.45 4.21 -15.89
C THR A 37 -6.30 4.60 -16.79
N PHE A 38 -5.09 4.21 -16.46
CA PHE A 38 -3.90 4.63 -17.18
C PHE A 38 -3.30 3.56 -18.07
N GLY A 39 -4.08 2.52 -18.36
CA GLY A 39 -3.66 1.50 -19.31
C GLY A 39 -2.55 0.59 -18.82
N LYS A 40 -2.38 0.51 -17.52
CA LYS A 40 -1.39 -0.40 -16.94
C LYS A 40 -2.04 -1.74 -16.66
N PRO A 41 -1.26 -2.82 -16.77
CA PRO A 41 -1.86 -4.14 -16.60
C PRO A 41 -2.21 -4.46 -15.17
N ASN A 42 -3.32 -5.15 -14.99
CA ASN A 42 -3.70 -5.78 -13.74
C ASN A 42 -3.67 -7.27 -13.96
N ASN A 43 -2.99 -7.98 -13.09
CA ASN A 43 -2.91 -9.44 -13.19
C ASN A 43 -3.84 -10.06 -12.17
N TYR A 44 -4.47 -11.16 -12.58
CA TYR A 44 -5.44 -11.84 -11.73
C TYR A 44 -5.08 -13.29 -11.47
N GLU A 45 -4.01 -13.76 -12.09
CA GLU A 45 -3.51 -15.10 -11.86
C GLU A 45 -2.19 -14.99 -11.10
N PRO A 46 -2.01 -15.73 -10.02
CA PRO A 46 -0.76 -15.66 -9.26
C PRO A 46 0.43 -15.97 -10.14
N LYS A 47 1.42 -15.06 -10.09
CA LYS A 47 2.61 -15.25 -10.92
C LYS A 47 3.74 -14.37 -10.44
N ILE A 48 4.95 -14.75 -10.86
CA ILE A 48 6.11 -13.91 -10.70
C ILE A 48 6.48 -13.43 -12.09
N PRO A 49 6.25 -12.15 -12.39
CA PRO A 49 6.51 -11.64 -13.74
C PRO A 49 8.00 -11.48 -14.00
N GLU A 50 8.33 -10.90 -15.14
CA GLU A 50 9.72 -10.67 -15.50
C GLU A 50 10.41 -9.81 -14.45
N LYS A 51 11.72 -9.99 -14.36
CA LYS A 51 12.49 -9.31 -13.33
C LYS A 51 12.33 -7.81 -13.37
N LYS A 52 12.31 -7.21 -14.56
CA LYS A 52 12.20 -5.76 -14.64
C LYS A 52 10.92 -5.25 -14.01
N GLU A 53 9.86 -6.05 -14.01
CA GLU A 53 8.60 -5.63 -13.43
C GLU A 53 8.62 -5.70 -11.91
N TRP A 54 9.06 -6.84 -11.34
CA TRP A 54 9.09 -6.91 -9.89
C TRP A 54 10.27 -6.12 -9.31
N GLN A 55 11.32 -5.90 -10.11
CA GLN A 55 12.43 -5.07 -9.66
C GLN A 55 11.96 -3.64 -9.41
N PHE A 56 11.04 -3.17 -10.25
CA PHE A 56 10.48 -1.83 -10.06
C PHE A 56 9.78 -1.72 -8.72
N VAL A 57 8.98 -2.72 -8.36
CA VAL A 57 8.30 -2.72 -7.07
C VAL A 57 9.32 -2.79 -5.93
N TYR A 58 10.30 -3.64 -6.08
CA TYR A 58 11.35 -3.78 -5.07
C TYR A 58 12.08 -2.45 -4.84
N ASP A 59 12.50 -1.83 -5.92
CA ASP A 59 13.24 -0.57 -5.80
C ASP A 59 12.40 0.51 -5.16
N PHE A 60 11.12 0.54 -5.50
CA PHE A 60 10.22 1.54 -4.96
C PHE A 60 10.05 1.36 -3.46
N ILE A 61 9.84 0.12 -3.02
CA ILE A 61 9.70 -0.14 -1.58
C ILE A 61 10.99 0.21 -0.84
N LEU A 62 12.13 -0.11 -1.45
CA LEU A 62 13.41 0.18 -0.84
C LEU A 62 13.59 1.68 -0.64
N GLU A 63 13.22 2.46 -1.64
CA GLU A 63 13.32 3.92 -1.54
C GLU A 63 12.44 4.45 -0.42
N GLU A 64 11.21 3.96 -0.33
CA GLU A 64 10.29 4.41 0.71
C GLU A 64 10.76 3.97 2.09
N LEU A 65 11.37 2.81 2.16
CA LEU A 65 11.90 2.33 3.42
C LEU A 65 13.03 3.24 3.90
N GLU A 66 13.85 3.71 2.99
CA GLU A 66 14.91 4.63 3.34
C GLU A 66 14.34 5.98 3.80
N GLU A 67 13.28 6.44 3.15
CA GLU A 67 12.63 7.67 3.58
C GLU A 67 12.04 7.53 4.97
N TYR A 68 11.47 6.37 5.26
CA TYR A 68 10.97 6.09 6.60
C TYR A 68 12.08 6.22 7.64
N ARG A 69 13.24 5.62 7.35
CA ARG A 69 14.37 5.67 8.28
C ARG A 69 14.81 7.11 8.51
N GLN A 70 14.94 7.88 7.44
CA GLN A 70 15.37 9.26 7.56
C GLN A 70 14.36 10.09 8.34
N ALA A 71 13.09 9.85 8.11
CA ALA A 71 12.05 10.57 8.84
C ALA A 71 12.13 10.31 10.34
N CYS A 72 12.39 9.06 10.70
CA CYS A 72 12.53 8.70 12.10
C CYS A 72 13.77 9.38 12.71
N GLU A 73 14.86 9.36 11.99
CA GLU A 73 16.09 9.99 12.48
C GLU A 73 15.93 11.49 12.64
N ASN A 74 15.13 12.09 11.78
CA ASN A 74 14.88 13.52 11.84
C ASN A 74 13.77 13.91 12.81
N GLY A 75 13.10 12.93 13.39
CA GLY A 75 12.00 13.20 14.30
C GLY A 75 10.79 13.81 13.61
N ASP A 76 10.59 13.52 12.34
CA ASP A 76 9.54 14.13 11.55
C ASP A 76 8.38 13.15 11.41
N ILE A 77 7.39 13.30 12.31
CA ILE A 77 6.29 12.33 12.37
C ILE A 77 5.39 12.40 11.14
N VAL A 78 5.28 13.56 10.50
CA VAL A 78 4.47 13.68 9.30
C VAL A 78 5.12 12.88 8.17
N GLU A 79 6.43 12.98 8.04
CA GLU A 79 7.14 12.21 7.02
C GLU A 79 7.12 10.72 7.32
N VAL A 80 7.12 10.35 8.60
CA VAL A 80 6.96 8.94 8.96
C VAL A 80 5.62 8.41 8.44
N LEU A 81 4.57 9.16 8.70
CA LEU A 81 3.24 8.74 8.25
C LEU A 81 3.18 8.65 6.73
N ASP A 82 3.76 9.63 6.05
CA ASP A 82 3.77 9.64 4.59
C ASP A 82 4.50 8.40 4.03
N ALA A 83 5.65 8.09 4.60
CA ALA A 83 6.43 6.94 4.16
C ALA A 83 5.67 5.64 4.38
N LEU A 84 5.02 5.50 5.54
CA LEU A 84 4.25 4.28 5.81
C LEU A 84 3.11 4.12 4.82
N CYS A 85 2.44 5.21 4.48
CA CYS A 85 1.36 5.16 3.49
C CYS A 85 1.90 4.75 2.13
N ASP A 86 3.04 5.28 1.75
CA ASP A 86 3.63 4.95 0.46
C ASP A 86 4.06 3.49 0.40
N ILE A 87 4.63 2.98 1.48
CA ILE A 87 5.01 1.58 1.56
C ILE A 87 3.77 0.70 1.39
N ALA A 88 2.69 1.04 2.08
CA ALA A 88 1.46 0.27 1.97
C ALA A 88 0.91 0.30 0.54
N TYR A 89 0.90 1.49 -0.08
CA TYR A 89 0.37 1.63 -1.43
C TYR A 89 1.17 0.77 -2.41
N VAL A 90 2.49 0.80 -2.32
CA VAL A 90 3.33 0.05 -3.25
C VAL A 90 3.28 -1.44 -2.95
N SER A 91 3.41 -1.83 -1.69
CA SER A 91 3.48 -3.26 -1.37
C SER A 91 2.12 -3.93 -1.49
N LEU A 92 1.11 -3.40 -0.81
CA LEU A 92 -0.21 -4.02 -0.80
C LEU A 92 -1.02 -3.69 -2.04
N GLY A 93 -0.70 -2.59 -2.70
CA GLY A 93 -1.39 -2.21 -3.92
C GLY A 93 -0.67 -2.71 -5.16
N ASN A 94 0.45 -2.09 -5.48
CA ASN A 94 1.16 -2.44 -6.72
C ASN A 94 1.65 -3.88 -6.71
N GLY A 95 2.23 -4.32 -5.58
CA GLY A 95 2.73 -5.69 -5.50
C GLY A 95 1.62 -6.70 -5.68
N THR A 96 0.50 -6.48 -5.01
CA THR A 96 -0.62 -7.41 -5.09
C THR A 96 -1.14 -7.53 -6.52
N MET A 97 -1.33 -6.39 -7.20
CA MET A 97 -1.85 -6.44 -8.56
C MET A 97 -0.83 -6.98 -9.55
N LEU A 98 0.45 -6.69 -9.33
CA LEU A 98 1.49 -7.22 -10.20
C LEU A 98 1.55 -8.74 -10.15
N HIS A 99 1.41 -9.31 -8.96
CA HIS A 99 1.56 -10.74 -8.77
C HIS A 99 0.24 -11.51 -8.88
N GLY A 100 -0.86 -10.82 -9.19
CA GLY A 100 -2.14 -11.48 -9.37
C GLY A 100 -2.73 -12.04 -8.09
N LEU A 101 -2.54 -11.34 -6.98
CA LEU A 101 -2.90 -11.85 -5.67
C LEU A 101 -4.10 -11.13 -5.04
N LYS A 102 -4.90 -10.45 -5.85
CA LYS A 102 -6.01 -9.68 -5.31
C LYS A 102 -6.93 -10.51 -4.44
N ASP A 103 -7.25 -11.73 -4.88
CA ASP A 103 -8.18 -12.57 -4.13
C ASP A 103 -7.53 -13.27 -2.94
N LYS A 104 -6.21 -13.20 -2.82
CA LYS A 104 -5.48 -13.92 -1.78
C LYS A 104 -4.99 -13.01 -0.67
N ILE A 105 -4.80 -11.73 -0.97
CA ILE A 105 -4.07 -10.87 -0.04
C ILE A 105 -4.82 -10.66 1.28
N TRP A 106 -6.12 -10.48 1.23
CA TRP A 106 -6.88 -10.22 2.45
C TRP A 106 -6.96 -11.44 3.35
N PRO A 107 -7.32 -12.62 2.84
CA PRO A 107 -7.28 -13.81 3.69
C PRO A 107 -5.90 -14.08 4.27
N ALA A 108 -4.84 -13.88 3.47
CA ALA A 108 -3.49 -14.10 3.95
C ALA A 108 -3.13 -13.12 5.07
N TYR A 109 -3.53 -11.86 4.89
CA TYR A 109 -3.26 -10.85 5.92
C TYR A 109 -3.97 -11.19 7.23
N GLN A 110 -5.18 -11.71 7.13
CA GLN A 110 -5.90 -12.11 8.32
C GLN A 110 -5.17 -13.23 9.06
N GLU A 111 -4.50 -14.12 8.34
CA GLU A 111 -3.73 -15.19 8.95
C GLU A 111 -2.56 -14.63 9.75
N VAL A 112 -1.95 -13.54 9.28
CA VAL A 112 -0.83 -12.93 9.98
C VAL A 112 -1.25 -12.48 11.39
N GLN A 113 -2.49 -12.05 11.51
CA GLN A 113 -2.96 -11.56 12.79
C GLN A 113 -3.38 -12.67 13.74
N GLY A 114 -3.55 -13.79 13.20
CA GLY A 114 -3.98 -14.79 13.93
C GLY A 114 -4.30 -15.83 14.38
#